data_e6015ae29f6860c26e861d55025695c5
#
_entry.id   e6015ae29f6860c26e861d55025695c5
#
_cell.length_a   1.000
_cell.length_b   1.000
_cell.length_c   1.000
_cell.angle_alpha   90.00
_cell.angle_beta   90.00
_cell.angle_gamma   90.00
#
_symmetry.space_group_name_H-M   'P 1'
#
loop_
_entity.id
_entity.type
_entity.pdbx_description
1 polymer ?
#
loop_
_entity_poly.entity_id
_entity_poly.type
_entity_poly.pdbx_seq_one_letter_code
_entity_poly.pdbx_strand_id
1 'polypeptide(L)'
;MAEKKSTVVLVPCPDYDRQRVADAVAAGMALVEAAGPCADAGEKLLLKPNLLRGADPDKAITTHPAVLAGVIAYLQNTNRKNLVCGDSPASMAPDRAAKLSGLTNIEAEFGVPEGDFSGSVHISNPSGRVAKEFQLARAVADADAVVSVCKMKTHAMMRVTGAVKNSYGFIQGRNKTAGHVKYPGYDRFAAMLVDLNLYVRPRLFVMDGIVAMEGNGPASGDPVKMGVLLFSRDPVALDSVFCRLIHLDPKLVATNTLGERGGLGTWREENIRLLTPDGETSLSALVEKYGNPAFRVYRGPNRPKAMELMGDVLSPALSKPVLQPDKCVRCGVCVETCPVEGGAVTFANGKDHVPVWDYKKCIRCFCCQELCPQRAIAVRRPFGLGKK
;
A
#
# COMPACT_ATOMS: atom_id res chain seq x y z
N MET A 1 -22.66 -18.72 -18.97
CA MET A 1 -22.50 -18.65 -17.49
C MET A 1 -22.30 -17.20 -17.13
N ALA A 2 -23.11 -16.64 -16.21
CA ALA A 2 -22.87 -15.27 -15.75
C ALA A 2 -21.46 -15.18 -15.16
N GLU A 3 -20.68 -14.21 -15.61
CA GLU A 3 -19.33 -13.98 -15.15
C GLU A 3 -19.37 -13.67 -13.63
N LYS A 4 -18.62 -14.43 -12.82
CA LYS A 4 -18.67 -14.33 -11.37
C LYS A 4 -18.09 -12.97 -10.97
N LYS A 5 -18.92 -12.06 -10.49
CA LYS A 5 -18.48 -10.72 -10.02
C LYS A 5 -17.54 -10.83 -8.83
N SER A 6 -16.53 -9.94 -8.80
CA SER A 6 -15.68 -9.75 -7.62
C SER A 6 -16.46 -9.10 -6.49
N THR A 7 -16.40 -9.65 -5.29
CA THR A 7 -17.11 -9.11 -4.13
C THR A 7 -16.22 -8.17 -3.34
N VAL A 8 -16.71 -6.96 -3.07
CA VAL A 8 -16.13 -6.02 -2.10
C VAL A 8 -17.15 -5.76 -1.00
N VAL A 9 -16.75 -5.95 0.23
CA VAL A 9 -17.56 -5.68 1.43
C VAL A 9 -17.08 -4.37 2.05
N LEU A 10 -18.01 -3.46 2.34
CA LEU A 10 -17.75 -2.25 3.13
C LEU A 10 -18.49 -2.37 4.47
N VAL A 11 -17.74 -2.20 5.57
CA VAL A 11 -18.30 -2.15 6.92
C VAL A 11 -18.00 -0.80 7.54
N PRO A 12 -19.02 -0.04 7.98
CA PRO A 12 -18.81 1.19 8.72
C PRO A 12 -18.09 0.92 10.06
N CYS A 13 -17.09 1.72 10.36
CA CYS A 13 -16.39 1.67 11.64
C CYS A 13 -15.88 3.08 11.96
N PRO A 14 -16.52 3.81 12.87
CA PRO A 14 -16.31 5.25 13.03
C PRO A 14 -14.98 5.62 13.73
N ASP A 15 -14.39 4.71 14.48
CA ASP A 15 -13.17 4.93 15.27
C ASP A 15 -12.46 3.60 15.57
N TYR A 16 -11.35 3.67 16.30
CA TYR A 16 -10.53 2.50 16.68
C TYR A 16 -10.86 1.92 18.06
N ASP A 17 -12.10 2.13 18.56
CA ASP A 17 -12.56 1.38 19.73
C ASP A 17 -12.42 -0.13 19.47
N ARG A 18 -11.78 -0.83 20.39
CA ARG A 18 -11.37 -2.23 20.18
C ARG A 18 -12.56 -3.16 19.89
N GLN A 19 -13.66 -2.98 20.61
CA GLN A 19 -14.85 -3.84 20.43
C GLN A 19 -15.54 -3.53 19.10
N ARG A 20 -15.74 -2.26 18.78
CA ARG A 20 -16.33 -1.86 17.49
C ARG A 20 -15.52 -2.33 16.30
N VAL A 21 -14.20 -2.23 16.38
CA VAL A 21 -13.32 -2.75 15.30
C VAL A 21 -13.44 -4.27 15.21
N ALA A 22 -13.44 -4.99 16.33
CA ALA A 22 -13.58 -6.44 16.35
C ALA A 22 -14.92 -6.88 15.72
N ASP A 23 -16.03 -6.22 16.07
CA ASP A 23 -17.35 -6.50 15.52
C ASP A 23 -17.42 -6.18 14.02
N ALA A 24 -16.86 -5.03 13.60
CA ALA A 24 -16.83 -4.64 12.20
C ALA A 24 -15.95 -5.58 11.35
N VAL A 25 -14.81 -6.02 11.87
CA VAL A 25 -13.95 -7.01 11.21
C VAL A 25 -14.68 -8.35 11.12
N ALA A 26 -15.30 -8.81 12.20
CA ALA A 26 -16.04 -10.07 12.20
C ALA A 26 -17.17 -10.07 11.14
N ALA A 27 -17.94 -8.99 11.07
CA ALA A 27 -19.00 -8.83 10.07
C ALA A 27 -18.44 -8.85 8.62
N GLY A 28 -17.37 -8.10 8.38
CA GLY A 28 -16.74 -8.02 7.05
C GLY A 28 -16.11 -9.35 6.61
N MET A 29 -15.42 -10.01 7.53
CA MET A 29 -14.80 -11.32 7.29
C MET A 29 -15.87 -12.38 7.00
N ALA A 30 -16.95 -12.44 7.77
CA ALA A 30 -18.04 -13.39 7.54
C ALA A 30 -18.69 -13.22 6.16
N LEU A 31 -18.91 -11.96 5.73
CA LEU A 31 -19.49 -11.65 4.42
C LEU A 31 -18.56 -12.01 3.26
N VAL A 32 -17.26 -11.69 3.37
CA VAL A 32 -16.31 -12.00 2.28
C VAL A 32 -15.97 -13.49 2.20
N GLU A 33 -16.08 -14.21 3.33
CA GLU A 33 -15.88 -15.66 3.42
C GLU A 33 -17.14 -16.49 3.18
N ALA A 34 -18.29 -15.88 2.89
CA ALA A 34 -19.51 -16.60 2.55
C ALA A 34 -19.34 -17.58 1.35
N ALA A 35 -18.35 -17.35 0.49
CA ALA A 35 -17.97 -18.23 -0.62
C ALA A 35 -16.89 -19.28 -0.26
N GLY A 36 -16.52 -19.39 1.02
CA GLY A 36 -15.49 -20.28 1.57
C GLY A 36 -14.44 -19.54 2.38
N PRO A 37 -13.70 -20.22 3.27
CA PRO A 37 -12.69 -19.61 4.12
C PRO A 37 -11.49 -19.07 3.33
N CYS A 38 -10.76 -18.11 3.89
CA CYS A 38 -9.52 -17.61 3.28
C CYS A 38 -8.33 -18.55 3.48
N ALA A 39 -8.42 -19.46 4.46
CA ALA A 39 -7.42 -20.50 4.75
C ALA A 39 -8.09 -21.64 5.51
N ASP A 40 -7.53 -22.84 5.36
CA ASP A 40 -7.93 -24.01 6.14
C ASP A 40 -7.29 -23.98 7.53
N ALA A 41 -7.87 -24.73 8.49
CA ALA A 41 -7.47 -24.69 9.91
C ALA A 41 -6.01 -25.08 10.17
N GLY A 42 -5.40 -25.92 9.34
CA GLY A 42 -4.00 -26.38 9.48
C GLY A 42 -2.97 -25.54 8.76
N GLU A 43 -3.39 -24.69 7.83
CA GLU A 43 -2.48 -23.89 7.00
C GLU A 43 -1.76 -22.83 7.83
N LYS A 44 -0.46 -22.61 7.53
CA LYS A 44 0.33 -21.51 8.05
C LYS A 44 -0.08 -20.22 7.36
N LEU A 45 -0.77 -19.37 8.08
CA LEU A 45 -1.35 -18.14 7.57
C LEU A 45 -0.52 -16.92 7.94
N LEU A 46 0.01 -16.24 6.93
CA LEU A 46 0.72 -14.97 7.13
C LEU A 46 -0.28 -13.81 7.14
N LEU A 47 -0.30 -13.07 8.24
CA LEU A 47 -0.95 -11.77 8.34
C LEU A 47 0.06 -10.68 7.98
N LYS A 48 -0.19 -10.00 6.87
CA LYS A 48 0.71 -8.96 6.38
C LYS A 48 0.09 -7.58 6.55
N PRO A 49 0.39 -6.86 7.65
CA PRO A 49 -0.01 -5.47 7.82
C PRO A 49 0.73 -4.54 6.85
N ASN A 50 0.48 -3.25 6.91
CA ASN A 50 1.30 -2.23 6.28
C ASN A 50 2.15 -1.53 7.35
N LEU A 51 3.46 -1.75 7.33
CA LEU A 51 4.40 -1.09 8.25
C LEU A 51 5.15 0.06 7.60
N LEU A 52 5.47 0.00 6.31
CA LEU A 52 6.24 0.96 5.53
C LEU A 52 7.56 1.39 6.22
N ARG A 53 7.42 2.12 7.29
CA ARG A 53 8.36 2.42 8.38
C ARG A 53 7.56 2.48 9.67
N GLY A 54 8.08 2.04 10.78
CA GLY A 54 7.40 2.13 12.07
C GLY A 54 7.00 3.58 12.39
N ALA A 55 5.79 3.77 12.86
CA ALA A 55 5.25 5.07 13.21
C ALA A 55 4.10 4.90 14.21
N ASP A 56 3.87 5.95 14.99
CA ASP A 56 2.69 6.06 15.83
C ASP A 56 1.42 5.82 15.02
N PRO A 57 0.49 4.96 15.47
CA PRO A 57 -0.76 4.64 14.77
C PRO A 57 -1.59 5.86 14.37
N ASP A 58 -1.61 6.92 15.18
CA ASP A 58 -2.37 8.15 14.93
C ASP A 58 -1.90 8.91 13.66
N LYS A 59 -0.70 8.60 13.16
CA LYS A 59 -0.18 9.19 11.92
C LYS A 59 -0.75 8.56 10.65
N ALA A 60 -1.58 7.52 10.78
CA ALA A 60 -2.19 6.78 9.67
C ALA A 60 -1.17 6.30 8.59
N ILE A 61 0.09 6.10 8.98
CA ILE A 61 1.14 5.58 8.10
C ILE A 61 1.04 4.06 7.99
N THR A 62 0.73 3.40 9.10
CA THR A 62 0.69 1.94 9.26
C THR A 62 -0.74 1.43 9.42
N THR A 63 -0.95 0.15 9.24
CA THR A 63 -2.18 -0.52 9.70
C THR A 63 -2.32 -0.26 11.20
N HIS A 64 -3.53 0.12 11.63
CA HIS A 64 -3.79 0.37 13.05
C HIS A 64 -3.83 -0.95 13.84
N PRO A 65 -3.22 -1.01 15.05
CA PRO A 65 -3.19 -2.22 15.89
C PRO A 65 -4.56 -2.85 16.15
N ALA A 66 -5.60 -2.03 16.39
CA ALA A 66 -6.94 -2.53 16.62
C ALA A 66 -7.50 -3.33 15.42
N VAL A 67 -7.17 -2.94 14.19
CA VAL A 67 -7.62 -3.67 12.99
C VAL A 67 -6.92 -5.02 12.88
N LEU A 68 -5.60 -5.05 13.13
CA LEU A 68 -4.85 -6.32 13.17
C LEU A 68 -5.39 -7.25 14.27
N ALA A 69 -5.64 -6.71 15.46
CA ALA A 69 -6.24 -7.45 16.58
C ALA A 69 -7.58 -8.07 16.22
N GLY A 70 -8.47 -7.30 15.58
CA GLY A 70 -9.77 -7.80 15.12
C GLY A 70 -9.63 -8.95 14.11
N VAL A 71 -8.68 -8.83 13.15
CA VAL A 71 -8.42 -9.89 12.17
C VAL A 71 -7.87 -11.15 12.85
N ILE A 72 -6.91 -11.03 13.77
CA ILE A 72 -6.36 -12.16 14.52
C ILE A 72 -7.48 -12.84 15.34
N ALA A 73 -8.25 -12.07 16.10
CA ALA A 73 -9.35 -12.59 16.92
C ALA A 73 -10.35 -13.38 16.10
N TYR A 74 -10.79 -12.85 14.95
CA TYR A 74 -11.69 -13.55 14.05
C TYR A 74 -11.11 -14.88 13.55
N LEU A 75 -9.86 -14.88 13.12
CA LEU A 75 -9.19 -16.08 12.61
C LEU A 75 -9.04 -17.15 13.69
N GLN A 76 -8.62 -16.77 14.89
CA GLN A 76 -8.48 -17.71 16.01
C GLN A 76 -9.84 -18.27 16.46
N ASN A 77 -10.87 -17.43 16.51
CA ASN A 77 -12.24 -17.83 16.85
C ASN A 77 -12.86 -18.78 15.81
N THR A 78 -12.38 -18.72 14.56
CA THR A 78 -12.78 -19.63 13.45
C THR A 78 -11.78 -20.74 13.22
N ASN A 79 -11.02 -21.13 14.28
CA ASN A 79 -10.08 -22.25 14.33
C ASN A 79 -8.87 -22.17 13.41
N ARG A 80 -8.50 -21.00 12.93
CA ARG A 80 -7.26 -20.74 12.17
C ARG A 80 -6.21 -20.18 13.14
N LYS A 81 -5.43 -21.08 13.78
CA LYS A 81 -4.53 -20.76 14.88
C LYS A 81 -3.04 -20.72 14.49
N ASN A 82 -2.68 -21.32 13.34
CA ASN A 82 -1.30 -21.31 12.85
C ASN A 82 -0.98 -19.99 12.13
N LEU A 83 -0.90 -18.90 12.91
CA LEU A 83 -0.71 -17.54 12.44
C LEU A 83 0.72 -17.09 12.62
N VAL A 84 1.24 -16.34 11.63
CA VAL A 84 2.45 -15.52 11.75
C VAL A 84 2.13 -14.12 11.25
N CYS A 85 2.82 -13.09 11.77
CA CYS A 85 2.55 -11.70 11.42
C CYS A 85 3.84 -10.98 11.02
N GLY A 86 3.75 -9.96 10.17
CA GLY A 86 4.86 -9.07 9.90
C GLY A 86 4.82 -8.41 8.52
N ASP A 87 5.77 -7.52 8.31
CA ASP A 87 6.00 -6.79 7.06
C ASP A 87 7.50 -6.54 6.90
N SER A 88 7.94 -6.23 5.70
CA SER A 88 9.31 -5.83 5.40
C SER A 88 9.38 -4.31 5.21
N PRO A 89 9.75 -3.51 6.21
CA PRO A 89 9.96 -2.07 6.07
C PRO A 89 11.16 -1.77 5.17
N ALA A 90 11.15 -0.58 4.51
CA ALA A 90 12.24 -0.21 3.60
C ALA A 90 13.46 0.40 4.30
N SER A 91 13.29 0.98 5.50
CA SER A 91 14.31 1.85 6.12
C SER A 91 14.67 1.50 7.56
N MET A 92 14.12 0.42 8.10
CA MET A 92 14.46 -0.04 9.46
C MET A 92 14.22 -1.55 9.60
N ALA A 93 14.68 -2.13 10.71
CA ALA A 93 14.44 -3.53 11.03
C ALA A 93 12.94 -3.81 11.28
N PRO A 94 12.41 -4.98 10.89
CA PRO A 94 10.99 -5.33 11.03
C PRO A 94 10.46 -5.22 12.45
N ASP A 95 11.16 -5.79 13.43
CA ASP A 95 10.86 -5.77 14.86
C ASP A 95 10.73 -4.33 15.40
N ARG A 96 11.66 -3.46 15.02
CA ARG A 96 11.62 -2.05 15.41
C ARG A 96 10.40 -1.34 14.82
N ALA A 97 10.06 -1.62 13.56
CA ALA A 97 8.90 -1.04 12.91
C ALA A 97 7.60 -1.51 13.57
N ALA A 98 7.47 -2.80 13.87
CA ALA A 98 6.33 -3.38 14.58
C ALA A 98 6.16 -2.75 15.97
N LYS A 99 7.26 -2.59 16.73
CA LYS A 99 7.23 -1.94 18.04
C LYS A 99 6.75 -0.49 17.97
N LEU A 100 7.29 0.31 17.06
CA LEU A 100 6.89 1.72 16.88
C LEU A 100 5.45 1.90 16.41
N SER A 101 4.88 0.88 15.79
CA SER A 101 3.50 0.87 15.29
C SER A 101 2.52 0.23 16.28
N GLY A 102 2.99 -0.22 17.45
CA GLY A 102 2.17 -0.89 18.45
C GLY A 102 1.74 -2.31 18.08
N LEU A 103 2.24 -2.88 16.97
CA LEU A 103 1.85 -4.22 16.52
C LEU A 103 2.46 -5.32 17.38
N THR A 104 3.69 -5.14 17.90
CA THR A 104 4.32 -6.10 18.82
C THR A 104 3.46 -6.39 20.05
N ASN A 105 2.72 -5.39 20.57
CA ASN A 105 1.81 -5.59 21.69
C ASN A 105 0.64 -6.51 21.32
N ILE A 106 0.11 -6.36 20.09
CA ILE A 106 -0.96 -7.22 19.59
C ILE A 106 -0.45 -8.63 19.33
N GLU A 107 0.71 -8.77 18.73
CA GLU A 107 1.37 -10.07 18.51
C GLU A 107 1.55 -10.83 19.84
N ALA A 108 2.04 -10.15 20.88
CA ALA A 108 2.19 -10.72 22.21
C ALA A 108 0.85 -11.06 22.88
N GLU A 109 -0.16 -10.18 22.78
CA GLU A 109 -1.51 -10.38 23.36
C GLU A 109 -2.18 -11.64 22.80
N PHE A 110 -2.05 -11.90 21.50
CA PHE A 110 -2.69 -13.02 20.83
C PHE A 110 -1.79 -14.25 20.66
N GLY A 111 -0.53 -14.19 21.10
CA GLY A 111 0.45 -15.28 20.93
C GLY A 111 0.81 -15.54 19.46
N VAL A 112 0.77 -14.53 18.61
CA VAL A 112 1.11 -14.63 17.18
C VAL A 112 2.59 -14.24 16.99
N PRO A 113 3.46 -15.15 16.53
CA PRO A 113 4.88 -14.84 16.35
C PRO A 113 5.12 -13.93 15.14
N GLU A 114 6.19 -13.12 15.22
CA GLU A 114 6.71 -12.38 14.07
C GLU A 114 7.32 -13.34 13.05
N GLY A 115 6.99 -13.15 11.76
CA GLY A 115 7.57 -13.89 10.65
C GLY A 115 8.98 -13.40 10.29
N ASP A 116 9.80 -14.25 9.65
CA ASP A 116 11.14 -13.85 9.19
C ASP A 116 11.04 -12.95 7.93
N PHE A 117 11.06 -11.64 8.17
CA PHE A 117 11.16 -10.60 7.15
C PHE A 117 12.58 -10.05 6.95
N SER A 118 13.56 -10.55 7.68
CA SER A 118 14.97 -10.22 7.55
C SER A 118 15.68 -11.10 6.53
N GLY A 119 15.33 -12.38 6.49
CA GLY A 119 15.78 -13.34 5.47
C GLY A 119 15.06 -13.19 4.14
N SER A 120 15.66 -13.69 3.07
CA SER A 120 15.04 -13.73 1.75
C SER A 120 15.22 -15.06 1.04
N VAL A 121 14.29 -15.37 0.14
CA VAL A 121 14.34 -16.53 -0.76
C VAL A 121 14.27 -16.00 -2.19
N HIS A 122 15.19 -16.47 -3.03
CA HIS A 122 15.16 -16.18 -4.47
C HIS A 122 14.09 -17.05 -5.15
N ILE A 123 13.18 -16.39 -5.87
CA ILE A 123 12.06 -17.03 -6.53
C ILE A 123 12.12 -16.74 -8.03
N SER A 124 12.04 -17.80 -8.84
CA SER A 124 11.83 -17.69 -10.29
C SER A 124 10.35 -17.48 -10.60
N ASN A 125 10.04 -16.52 -11.48
CA ASN A 125 8.68 -16.19 -11.94
C ASN A 125 8.62 -16.13 -13.47
N PRO A 126 8.78 -17.25 -14.18
CA PRO A 126 8.86 -17.28 -15.65
C PRO A 126 7.61 -16.74 -16.34
N SER A 127 6.43 -16.85 -15.70
CA SER A 127 5.14 -16.34 -16.19
C SER A 127 4.97 -14.83 -15.99
N GLY A 128 5.78 -14.17 -15.15
CA GLY A 128 5.70 -12.72 -14.93
C GLY A 128 5.86 -11.96 -16.25
N ARG A 129 5.14 -10.85 -16.41
CA ARG A 129 5.23 -10.01 -17.62
C ARG A 129 6.50 -9.18 -17.65
N VAL A 130 6.87 -8.59 -16.51
CA VAL A 130 8.06 -7.73 -16.36
C VAL A 130 9.00 -8.22 -15.28
N ALA A 131 8.50 -8.90 -14.24
CA ALA A 131 9.29 -9.42 -13.13
C ALA A 131 9.45 -10.94 -13.25
N LYS A 132 10.62 -11.38 -13.73
CA LYS A 132 10.96 -12.81 -13.93
C LYS A 132 11.50 -13.50 -12.68
N GLU A 133 11.76 -12.73 -11.64
CA GLU A 133 12.31 -13.23 -10.37
C GLU A 133 11.97 -12.26 -9.24
N PHE A 134 11.94 -12.77 -8.00
CA PHE A 134 11.76 -11.98 -6.79
C PHE A 134 12.70 -12.45 -5.68
N GLN A 135 13.08 -11.52 -4.81
CA GLN A 135 13.67 -11.77 -3.48
C GLN A 135 12.57 -11.63 -2.43
N LEU A 136 11.78 -12.67 -2.22
CA LEU A 136 10.71 -12.66 -1.24
C LEU A 136 11.28 -12.76 0.18
N ALA A 137 10.66 -12.08 1.13
CA ALA A 137 10.91 -12.34 2.54
C ALA A 137 10.57 -13.81 2.87
N ARG A 138 11.38 -14.44 3.72
CA ARG A 138 11.23 -15.86 4.06
C ARG A 138 9.85 -16.18 4.61
N ALA A 139 9.30 -15.32 5.48
CA ALA A 139 7.94 -15.49 6.01
C ALA A 139 6.87 -15.60 4.93
N VAL A 140 7.05 -14.93 3.77
CA VAL A 140 6.12 -15.02 2.63
C VAL A 140 6.28 -16.33 1.87
N ALA A 141 7.53 -16.78 1.69
CA ALA A 141 7.81 -18.03 1.00
C ALA A 141 7.38 -19.27 1.80
N ASP A 142 7.43 -19.17 3.13
CA ASP A 142 7.10 -20.27 4.07
C ASP A 142 5.61 -20.33 4.44
N ALA A 143 4.78 -19.41 3.97
CA ALA A 143 3.35 -19.36 4.27
C ALA A 143 2.52 -20.14 3.23
N ASP A 144 1.52 -20.89 3.68
CA ASP A 144 0.56 -21.58 2.81
C ASP A 144 -0.50 -20.61 2.27
N ALA A 145 -0.81 -19.57 3.06
CA ALA A 145 -1.78 -18.56 2.70
C ALA A 145 -1.37 -17.18 3.26
N VAL A 146 -1.85 -16.12 2.61
CA VAL A 146 -1.59 -14.73 3.02
C VAL A 146 -2.90 -13.96 3.12
N VAL A 147 -3.08 -13.25 4.24
CA VAL A 147 -4.08 -12.19 4.43
C VAL A 147 -3.35 -10.85 4.50
N SER A 148 -3.65 -9.95 3.56
CA SER A 148 -3.04 -8.62 3.51
C SER A 148 -3.91 -7.62 4.23
N VAL A 149 -3.40 -7.02 5.33
CA VAL A 149 -4.12 -5.99 6.11
C VAL A 149 -3.51 -4.63 5.74
N CYS A 150 -4.02 -4.03 4.67
CA CYS A 150 -3.47 -2.81 4.10
C CYS A 150 -4.06 -1.53 4.71
N LYS A 151 -3.45 -0.40 4.40
CA LYS A 151 -3.85 0.93 4.87
C LYS A 151 -4.34 1.80 3.70
N MET A 152 -5.49 2.44 3.85
CA MET A 152 -6.01 3.40 2.88
C MET A 152 -5.19 4.68 2.90
N LYS A 153 -4.39 4.96 1.86
CA LYS A 153 -3.53 6.16 1.81
C LYS A 153 -3.09 6.57 0.41
N THR A 154 -2.73 7.85 0.27
CA THR A 154 -2.09 8.39 -0.94
C THR A 154 -0.66 7.90 -1.11
N HIS A 155 -0.12 8.04 -2.32
CA HIS A 155 1.26 7.71 -2.66
C HIS A 155 1.80 8.66 -3.73
N ALA A 156 3.04 9.14 -3.53
CA ALA A 156 3.68 10.08 -4.45
C ALA A 156 3.77 9.55 -5.89
N MET A 157 4.29 8.32 -6.06
CA MET A 157 4.46 7.66 -7.35
C MET A 157 3.18 6.98 -7.84
N MET A 158 2.51 6.18 -7.00
CA MET A 158 1.40 5.30 -7.41
C MET A 158 0.01 5.91 -7.19
N ARG A 159 -0.10 7.20 -6.84
CA ARG A 159 -1.31 7.96 -6.44
C ARG A 159 -1.90 7.48 -5.13
N VAL A 160 -2.20 6.19 -5.04
CA VAL A 160 -2.73 5.54 -3.85
C VAL A 160 -1.91 4.30 -3.52
N THR A 161 -1.96 3.90 -2.27
CA THR A 161 -1.52 2.59 -1.80
C THR A 161 -2.67 1.97 -1.05
N GLY A 162 -3.07 0.81 -1.54
CA GLY A 162 -4.14 -0.02 -1.00
C GLY A 162 -3.67 -1.48 -1.00
N ALA A 163 -4.51 -2.37 -1.52
CA ALA A 163 -4.27 -3.80 -1.54
C ALA A 163 -3.08 -4.19 -2.44
N VAL A 164 -3.13 -3.81 -3.74
CA VAL A 164 -2.09 -4.24 -4.72
C VAL A 164 -0.72 -3.74 -4.31
N LYS A 165 -0.59 -2.47 -3.91
CA LYS A 165 0.72 -1.90 -3.54
C LYS A 165 1.23 -2.40 -2.18
N ASN A 166 0.36 -2.80 -1.25
CA ASN A 166 0.78 -3.34 0.04
C ASN A 166 1.65 -4.60 -0.14
N SER A 167 1.42 -5.36 -1.20
CA SER A 167 2.20 -6.56 -1.54
C SER A 167 3.69 -6.28 -1.81
N TYR A 168 4.09 -5.02 -2.03
CA TYR A 168 5.51 -4.69 -2.10
C TYR A 168 6.27 -5.01 -0.80
N GLY A 169 5.55 -5.15 0.33
CA GLY A 169 6.08 -5.66 1.59
C GLY A 169 6.51 -7.14 1.56
N PHE A 170 6.11 -7.92 0.56
CA PHE A 170 6.59 -9.29 0.36
C PHE A 170 8.05 -9.35 -0.09
N ILE A 171 8.56 -8.28 -0.71
CA ILE A 171 9.96 -8.15 -1.07
C ILE A 171 10.77 -7.81 0.19
N GLN A 172 11.87 -8.51 0.42
CA GLN A 172 12.78 -8.23 1.54
C GLN A 172 13.33 -6.79 1.45
N GLY A 173 13.39 -6.08 2.58
CA GLY A 173 13.58 -4.63 2.67
C GLY A 173 14.74 -4.04 1.88
N ARG A 174 15.92 -4.69 1.91
CA ARG A 174 17.11 -4.22 1.18
C ARG A 174 16.94 -4.25 -0.35
N ASN A 175 16.04 -5.11 -0.86
CA ASN A 175 15.79 -5.27 -2.30
C ASN A 175 14.74 -4.29 -2.85
N LYS A 176 14.05 -3.52 -1.98
CA LYS A 176 12.99 -2.59 -2.40
C LYS A 176 13.53 -1.38 -3.16
N THR A 177 14.61 -0.79 -2.70
CA THR A 177 15.22 0.36 -3.40
C THR A 177 15.74 -0.03 -4.77
N ALA A 178 16.36 -1.21 -4.90
CA ALA A 178 16.79 -1.78 -6.17
C ALA A 178 15.62 -2.00 -7.14
N GLY A 179 14.44 -2.36 -6.64
CA GLY A 179 13.23 -2.53 -7.46
C GLY A 179 12.81 -1.26 -8.20
N HIS A 180 13.02 -0.08 -7.64
CA HIS A 180 12.73 1.19 -8.33
C HIS A 180 13.68 1.48 -9.48
N VAL A 181 14.91 0.97 -9.44
CA VAL A 181 15.88 1.06 -10.54
C VAL A 181 15.60 -0.01 -11.60
N LYS A 182 15.34 -1.26 -11.17
CA LYS A 182 15.05 -2.39 -12.07
C LYS A 182 13.74 -2.20 -12.86
N TYR A 183 12.74 -1.56 -12.25
CA TYR A 183 11.42 -1.27 -12.83
C TYR A 183 11.13 0.23 -12.82
N PRO A 184 11.89 1.03 -13.60
CA PRO A 184 11.77 2.47 -13.58
C PRO A 184 10.44 2.93 -14.16
N GLY A 185 9.96 4.06 -13.61
CA GLY A 185 8.71 4.66 -14.05
C GLY A 185 7.47 3.99 -13.46
N TYR A 186 6.38 4.69 -13.62
CA TYR A 186 5.08 4.39 -13.02
C TYR A 186 4.48 3.06 -13.53
N ASP A 187 4.48 2.85 -14.87
CA ASP A 187 3.83 1.67 -15.47
C ASP A 187 4.64 0.38 -15.23
N ARG A 188 5.97 0.44 -15.36
CA ARG A 188 6.81 -0.76 -15.14
C ARG A 188 6.79 -1.20 -13.67
N PHE A 189 6.79 -0.23 -12.75
CA PHE A 189 6.69 -0.53 -11.33
C PHE A 189 5.31 -1.12 -10.98
N ALA A 190 4.22 -0.57 -11.56
CA ALA A 190 2.89 -1.12 -11.40
C ALA A 190 2.76 -2.55 -11.97
N ALA A 191 3.35 -2.81 -13.15
CA ALA A 191 3.37 -4.14 -13.75
C ALA A 191 4.12 -5.16 -12.88
N MET A 192 5.26 -4.78 -12.28
CA MET A 192 5.98 -5.61 -11.32
C MET A 192 5.12 -5.92 -10.07
N LEU A 193 4.37 -4.96 -9.54
CA LEU A 193 3.46 -5.19 -8.42
C LEU A 193 2.32 -6.16 -8.79
N VAL A 194 1.82 -6.09 -10.02
CA VAL A 194 0.82 -7.05 -10.54
C VAL A 194 1.43 -8.44 -10.62
N ASP A 195 2.63 -8.59 -11.20
CA ASP A 195 3.33 -9.88 -11.27
C ASP A 195 3.58 -10.48 -9.88
N LEU A 196 3.94 -9.64 -8.90
CA LEU A 196 4.15 -10.06 -7.51
C LEU A 196 2.85 -10.57 -6.86
N ASN A 197 1.72 -9.87 -7.07
CA ASN A 197 0.43 -10.31 -6.55
C ASN A 197 -0.06 -11.60 -7.23
N LEU A 198 0.18 -11.76 -8.54
CA LEU A 198 -0.15 -12.97 -9.27
C LEU A 198 0.71 -14.17 -8.84
N TYR A 199 1.93 -13.93 -8.39
CA TYR A 199 2.81 -14.96 -7.87
C TYR A 199 2.41 -15.40 -6.46
N VAL A 200 2.34 -14.46 -5.50
CA VAL A 200 2.06 -14.75 -4.08
C VAL A 200 0.58 -15.12 -3.86
N ARG A 201 -0.34 -14.54 -4.62
CA ARG A 201 -1.79 -14.77 -4.55
C ARG A 201 -2.36 -14.66 -3.13
N PRO A 202 -2.27 -13.49 -2.49
CA PRO A 202 -2.93 -13.32 -1.20
C PRO A 202 -4.42 -13.68 -1.33
N ARG A 203 -4.93 -14.44 -0.37
CA ARG A 203 -6.30 -14.99 -0.46
C ARG A 203 -7.37 -14.02 0.00
N LEU A 204 -6.95 -12.99 0.77
CA LEU A 204 -7.86 -11.98 1.30
C LEU A 204 -7.11 -10.66 1.55
N PHE A 205 -7.83 -9.57 1.35
CA PHE A 205 -7.37 -8.21 1.63
C PHE A 205 -8.36 -7.53 2.58
N VAL A 206 -7.85 -6.96 3.67
CA VAL A 206 -8.58 -6.12 4.61
C VAL A 206 -7.96 -4.73 4.53
N MET A 207 -8.74 -3.71 4.22
CA MET A 207 -8.24 -2.33 4.12
C MET A 207 -8.73 -1.51 5.30
N ASP A 208 -7.78 -1.04 6.09
CA ASP A 208 -8.02 -0.08 7.16
C ASP A 208 -8.21 1.33 6.57
N GLY A 209 -9.46 1.76 6.50
CA GLY A 209 -9.93 3.08 6.10
C GLY A 209 -10.66 3.81 7.23
N ILE A 210 -10.51 3.41 8.50
CA ILE A 210 -11.11 4.13 9.64
C ILE A 210 -10.54 5.55 9.68
N VAL A 211 -9.20 5.67 9.75
CA VAL A 211 -8.49 6.92 9.49
C VAL A 211 -7.52 6.67 8.34
N ALA A 212 -7.78 7.23 7.19
CA ALA A 212 -6.93 7.16 6.00
C ALA A 212 -5.82 8.22 6.04
N MET A 213 -4.89 8.17 5.07
CA MET A 213 -3.91 9.24 4.87
C MET A 213 -4.11 9.90 3.51
N GLU A 214 -4.18 11.22 3.48
CA GLU A 214 -4.31 12.03 2.28
C GLU A 214 -3.07 12.92 2.01
N GLY A 215 -3.02 13.59 0.85
CA GLY A 215 -1.99 14.59 0.53
C GLY A 215 -0.64 13.98 0.17
N ASN A 216 0.43 14.36 0.88
CA ASN A 216 1.83 13.99 0.58
C ASN A 216 2.21 12.58 1.09
N GLY A 217 1.33 11.57 0.91
CA GLY A 217 1.62 10.19 1.30
C GLY A 217 2.79 9.55 0.50
N PRO A 218 3.28 8.40 0.93
CA PRO A 218 2.67 7.43 1.86
C PRO A 218 3.07 7.58 3.34
N ALA A 219 4.00 8.50 3.69
CA ALA A 219 4.49 8.67 5.06
C ALA A 219 4.45 10.13 5.56
N SER A 220 4.20 11.08 4.66
CA SER A 220 4.24 12.52 4.93
C SER A 220 2.90 13.21 4.67
N GLY A 221 1.84 12.45 4.49
CA GLY A 221 0.47 12.96 4.36
C GLY A 221 -0.17 13.27 5.71
N ASP A 222 -1.43 13.65 5.67
CA ASP A 222 -2.23 13.99 6.84
C ASP A 222 -3.32 12.93 7.08
N PRO A 223 -3.58 12.56 8.35
CA PRO A 223 -4.70 11.69 8.69
C PRO A 223 -6.04 12.33 8.29
N VAL A 224 -6.94 11.53 7.75
CA VAL A 224 -8.31 11.92 7.40
C VAL A 224 -9.28 10.80 7.73
N LYS A 225 -10.38 11.13 8.42
CA LYS A 225 -11.39 10.17 8.80
C LYS A 225 -12.20 9.74 7.57
N MET A 226 -12.26 8.43 7.32
CA MET A 226 -13.14 7.81 6.32
C MET A 226 -14.20 6.90 6.99
N GLY A 227 -13.90 6.35 8.17
CA GLY A 227 -14.85 5.61 8.99
C GLY A 227 -15.30 4.28 8.40
N VAL A 228 -14.45 3.62 7.62
CA VAL A 228 -14.79 2.36 6.92
C VAL A 228 -13.67 1.32 7.00
N LEU A 229 -14.07 0.05 6.98
CA LEU A 229 -13.22 -1.08 6.65
C LEU A 229 -13.69 -1.69 5.33
N LEU A 230 -12.77 -2.11 4.46
CA LEU A 230 -13.09 -2.78 3.20
C LEU A 230 -12.46 -4.17 3.18
N PHE A 231 -13.18 -5.14 2.58
CA PHE A 231 -12.73 -6.52 2.48
C PHE A 231 -12.97 -7.04 1.07
N SER A 232 -12.01 -7.76 0.50
CA SER A 232 -12.16 -8.43 -0.80
C SER A 232 -11.11 -9.51 -1.01
N ARG A 233 -11.42 -10.48 -1.84
CA ARG A 233 -10.43 -11.43 -2.39
C ARG A 233 -9.74 -10.89 -3.65
N ASP A 234 -10.34 -9.89 -4.26
CA ASP A 234 -9.83 -9.20 -5.44
C ASP A 234 -9.18 -7.86 -5.03
N PRO A 235 -7.84 -7.74 -5.08
CA PRO A 235 -7.14 -6.53 -4.67
C PRO A 235 -7.41 -5.34 -5.60
N VAL A 236 -7.71 -5.61 -6.88
CA VAL A 236 -8.00 -4.57 -7.86
C VAL A 236 -9.40 -3.99 -7.65
N ALA A 237 -10.38 -4.85 -7.37
CA ALA A 237 -11.74 -4.42 -7.02
C ALA A 237 -11.74 -3.61 -5.72
N LEU A 238 -10.97 -4.05 -4.71
CA LEU A 238 -10.82 -3.33 -3.45
C LEU A 238 -10.24 -1.94 -3.65
N ASP A 239 -9.13 -1.83 -4.40
CA ASP A 239 -8.47 -0.56 -4.71
C ASP A 239 -9.36 0.33 -5.60
N SER A 240 -10.20 -0.26 -6.47
CA SER A 240 -11.17 0.47 -7.29
C SER A 240 -12.26 1.12 -6.44
N VAL A 241 -12.85 0.39 -5.49
CA VAL A 241 -13.84 0.93 -4.55
C VAL A 241 -13.22 2.04 -3.70
N PHE A 242 -12.01 1.83 -3.16
CA PHE A 242 -11.27 2.88 -2.47
C PHE A 242 -11.12 4.14 -3.33
N CYS A 243 -10.68 4.00 -4.58
CA CYS A 243 -10.54 5.16 -5.48
C CYS A 243 -11.86 5.93 -5.61
N ARG A 244 -12.99 5.25 -5.78
CA ARG A 244 -14.29 5.89 -5.95
C ARG A 244 -14.77 6.59 -4.68
N LEU A 245 -14.52 6.01 -3.50
CA LEU A 245 -14.82 6.67 -2.22
C LEU A 245 -14.07 8.01 -2.04
N ILE A 246 -12.90 8.16 -2.64
CA ILE A 246 -12.12 9.41 -2.61
C ILE A 246 -12.27 10.24 -3.89
N HIS A 247 -13.28 9.96 -4.71
CA HIS A 247 -13.54 10.63 -5.99
C HIS A 247 -12.33 10.67 -6.92
N LEU A 248 -11.55 9.59 -6.97
CA LEU A 248 -10.47 9.35 -7.91
C LEU A 248 -10.93 8.35 -8.98
N ASP A 249 -10.76 8.67 -10.27
CA ASP A 249 -11.00 7.71 -11.34
C ASP A 249 -10.04 6.51 -11.20
N PRO A 250 -10.54 5.27 -11.00
CA PRO A 250 -9.71 4.08 -10.90
C PRO A 250 -8.78 3.83 -12.09
N LYS A 251 -9.13 4.32 -13.29
CA LYS A 251 -8.30 4.26 -14.51
C LYS A 251 -6.98 5.01 -14.36
N LEU A 252 -6.92 6.02 -13.52
CA LEU A 252 -5.71 6.79 -13.25
C LEU A 252 -4.69 6.03 -12.40
N VAL A 253 -5.06 4.91 -11.81
CA VAL A 253 -4.21 4.07 -10.99
C VAL A 253 -3.71 2.87 -11.80
N ALA A 254 -2.42 2.86 -12.16
CA ALA A 254 -1.86 1.85 -13.08
C ALA A 254 -1.99 0.42 -12.56
N THR A 255 -1.94 0.21 -11.23
CA THR A 255 -2.14 -1.13 -10.66
C THR A 255 -3.54 -1.67 -10.94
N ASN A 256 -4.56 -0.82 -11.08
CA ASN A 256 -5.91 -1.24 -11.43
C ASN A 256 -5.97 -1.67 -12.90
N THR A 257 -5.55 -0.80 -13.82
CA THR A 257 -5.64 -1.07 -15.26
C THR A 257 -4.73 -2.21 -15.72
N LEU A 258 -3.52 -2.31 -15.15
CA LEU A 258 -2.59 -3.40 -15.43
C LEU A 258 -2.98 -4.69 -14.71
N GLY A 259 -3.56 -4.58 -13.51
CA GLY A 259 -4.12 -5.70 -12.76
C GLY A 259 -5.23 -6.42 -13.52
N GLU A 260 -6.20 -5.67 -14.07
CA GLU A 260 -7.26 -6.24 -14.89
C GLU A 260 -6.69 -6.89 -16.16
N ARG A 261 -5.81 -6.20 -16.89
CA ARG A 261 -5.14 -6.76 -18.08
C ARG A 261 -4.30 -8.00 -17.76
N GLY A 262 -3.81 -8.10 -16.51
CA GLY A 262 -3.02 -9.21 -16.00
C GLY A 262 -3.86 -10.39 -15.53
N GLY A 263 -5.15 -10.22 -15.35
CA GLY A 263 -6.03 -11.24 -14.77
C GLY A 263 -5.91 -11.31 -13.24
N LEU A 264 -5.42 -10.25 -12.59
CA LEU A 264 -5.34 -10.17 -11.13
C LEU A 264 -6.70 -9.88 -10.49
N GLY A 265 -7.57 -9.12 -11.18
CA GLY A 265 -8.89 -8.73 -10.71
C GLY A 265 -9.52 -7.69 -11.64
N THR A 266 -10.59 -7.03 -11.20
CA THR A 266 -11.31 -6.04 -11.99
C THR A 266 -11.45 -4.69 -11.30
N TRP A 267 -11.31 -3.59 -12.05
CA TRP A 267 -11.62 -2.24 -11.55
C TRP A 267 -12.98 -1.74 -12.05
N ARG A 268 -13.66 -2.48 -12.93
CA ARG A 268 -14.93 -2.09 -13.56
C ARG A 268 -16.09 -2.33 -12.61
N GLU A 269 -16.91 -1.30 -12.44
CA GLU A 269 -18.05 -1.33 -11.53
C GLU A 269 -19.02 -2.46 -11.84
N GLU A 270 -19.32 -2.66 -13.11
CA GLU A 270 -20.24 -3.70 -13.58
C GLU A 270 -19.83 -5.12 -13.18
N ASN A 271 -18.52 -5.33 -12.92
CA ASN A 271 -17.95 -6.62 -12.51
C ASN A 271 -17.71 -6.70 -10.98
N ILE A 272 -18.14 -5.69 -10.23
CA ILE A 272 -18.00 -5.66 -8.77
C ILE A 272 -19.38 -5.80 -8.13
N ARG A 273 -19.49 -6.72 -7.19
CA ARG A 273 -20.62 -6.86 -6.29
C ARG A 273 -20.28 -6.18 -4.96
N LEU A 274 -21.13 -5.28 -4.52
CA LEU A 274 -20.90 -4.51 -3.31
C LEU A 274 -21.84 -4.97 -2.20
N LEU A 275 -21.26 -5.32 -1.05
CA LEU A 275 -21.98 -5.75 0.15
C LEU A 275 -21.69 -4.83 1.33
N THR A 276 -22.69 -4.69 2.18
CA THR A 276 -22.58 -4.13 3.53
C THR A 276 -23.23 -5.10 4.52
N PRO A 277 -23.12 -4.92 5.84
CA PRO A 277 -23.89 -5.68 6.81
C PRO A 277 -25.41 -5.62 6.57
N ASP A 278 -25.91 -4.55 5.94
CA ASP A 278 -27.32 -4.36 5.62
C ASP A 278 -27.74 -5.06 4.31
N GLY A 279 -26.81 -5.69 3.59
CA GLY A 279 -27.05 -6.41 2.34
C GLY A 279 -26.31 -5.85 1.13
N GLU A 280 -26.79 -6.21 -0.08
CA GLU A 280 -26.20 -5.73 -1.34
C GLU A 280 -26.59 -4.27 -1.61
N THR A 281 -25.64 -3.50 -2.14
CA THR A 281 -25.81 -2.07 -2.36
C THR A 281 -25.20 -1.63 -3.70
N SER A 282 -25.47 -0.38 -4.11
CA SER A 282 -24.86 0.23 -5.29
C SER A 282 -23.62 1.03 -4.93
N LEU A 283 -22.74 1.24 -5.90
CA LEU A 283 -21.57 2.09 -5.72
C LEU A 283 -21.96 3.55 -5.45
N SER A 284 -23.01 4.04 -6.12
CA SER A 284 -23.52 5.40 -5.92
C SER A 284 -23.97 5.62 -4.47
N ALA A 285 -24.70 4.67 -3.88
CA ALA A 285 -25.12 4.74 -2.49
C ALA A 285 -23.93 4.71 -1.52
N LEU A 286 -22.90 3.88 -1.79
CA LEU A 286 -21.69 3.87 -0.97
C LEU A 286 -20.91 5.18 -1.06
N VAL A 287 -20.76 5.75 -2.27
CA VAL A 287 -20.05 7.02 -2.47
C VAL A 287 -20.83 8.19 -1.86
N GLU A 288 -22.15 8.22 -1.96
CA GLU A 288 -22.99 9.21 -1.31
C GLU A 288 -22.83 9.17 0.21
N LYS A 289 -22.86 7.98 0.82
CA LYS A 289 -22.85 7.81 2.28
C LYS A 289 -21.44 7.92 2.89
N TYR A 290 -20.41 7.40 2.23
CA TYR A 290 -19.04 7.24 2.78
C TYR A 290 -17.96 7.93 1.95
N GLY A 291 -18.32 8.55 0.83
CA GLY A 291 -17.38 9.24 -0.04
C GLY A 291 -16.86 10.54 0.55
N ASN A 292 -15.61 10.87 0.19
CA ASN A 292 -14.98 12.13 0.57
C ASN A 292 -14.47 12.88 -0.66
N PRO A 293 -15.24 13.80 -1.25
CA PRO A 293 -14.84 14.59 -2.42
C PRO A 293 -13.68 15.56 -2.10
N ALA A 294 -13.52 15.94 -0.82
CA ALA A 294 -12.44 16.81 -0.36
C ALA A 294 -11.11 16.07 -0.12
N PHE A 295 -11.09 14.74 -0.24
CA PHE A 295 -9.88 13.94 -0.05
C PHE A 295 -8.76 14.40 -1.00
N ARG A 296 -7.63 14.79 -0.44
CA ARG A 296 -6.51 15.38 -1.18
C ARG A 296 -5.67 14.31 -1.86
N VAL A 297 -6.01 14.00 -3.11
CA VAL A 297 -5.28 13.07 -3.97
C VAL A 297 -5.04 13.71 -5.34
N TYR A 298 -3.98 13.31 -6.02
CA TYR A 298 -3.71 13.81 -7.37
C TYR A 298 -4.67 13.18 -8.38
N ARG A 299 -5.53 13.99 -8.99
CA ARG A 299 -6.54 13.60 -10.00
C ARG A 299 -6.16 13.96 -11.45
N GLY A 300 -4.97 14.58 -11.65
CA GLY A 300 -4.51 14.94 -12.99
C GLY A 300 -4.18 13.72 -13.86
N PRO A 301 -4.00 13.88 -15.17
CA PRO A 301 -3.75 12.78 -16.10
C PRO A 301 -2.44 12.04 -15.79
N ASN A 302 -2.37 10.78 -16.25
CA ASN A 302 -1.12 10.05 -16.36
C ASN A 302 -0.28 10.69 -17.47
N ARG A 303 1.04 10.50 -17.43
CA ARG A 303 1.92 11.00 -18.50
C ARG A 303 1.52 10.38 -19.83
N PRO A 304 1.44 11.15 -20.93
CA PRO A 304 1.42 10.58 -22.26
C PRO A 304 2.72 9.78 -22.51
N LYS A 305 2.61 8.58 -23.07
CA LYS A 305 3.78 7.75 -23.41
C LYS A 305 4.80 8.49 -24.31
N ALA A 306 4.31 9.39 -25.19
CA ALA A 306 5.14 10.24 -26.01
C ALA A 306 6.09 11.16 -25.20
N MET A 307 5.71 11.54 -23.97
CA MET A 307 6.57 12.34 -23.08
C MET A 307 7.69 11.52 -22.43
N GLU A 308 7.57 10.20 -22.36
CA GLU A 308 8.66 9.32 -21.90
C GLU A 308 9.77 9.20 -22.95
N LEU A 309 9.41 9.27 -24.24
CA LEU A 309 10.38 9.25 -25.36
C LEU A 309 11.14 10.59 -25.53
N MET A 310 10.57 11.71 -25.08
CA MET A 310 11.17 13.05 -25.25
C MET A 310 12.20 13.40 -24.17
N GLY A 311 12.52 12.48 -23.27
CA GLY A 311 13.64 12.54 -22.33
C GLY A 311 13.79 13.86 -21.57
N ASP A 312 15.00 14.39 -21.54
CA ASP A 312 15.41 15.51 -20.69
C ASP A 312 14.77 16.87 -21.03
N VAL A 313 14.29 17.06 -22.26
CA VAL A 313 13.70 18.34 -22.74
C VAL A 313 12.42 18.69 -21.95
N LEU A 314 11.65 17.69 -21.51
CA LEU A 314 10.43 17.89 -20.74
C LEU A 314 10.60 17.68 -19.23
N SER A 315 11.85 17.54 -18.75
CA SER A 315 12.16 17.38 -17.34
C SER A 315 11.50 18.42 -16.40
N PRO A 316 11.33 19.71 -16.76
CA PRO A 316 10.62 20.70 -15.95
C PRO A 316 9.15 20.41 -15.77
N ALA A 317 8.50 19.74 -16.75
CA ALA A 317 7.07 19.39 -16.74
C ALA A 317 6.77 18.11 -15.95
N LEU A 318 7.76 17.48 -15.34
CA LEU A 318 7.57 16.23 -14.60
C LEU A 318 7.41 16.49 -13.10
N SER A 319 6.58 15.65 -12.44
CA SER A 319 6.52 15.64 -10.98
C SER A 319 7.90 15.36 -10.39
N LYS A 320 8.33 16.14 -9.39
CA LYS A 320 9.66 16.01 -8.79
C LYS A 320 9.64 16.20 -7.29
N PRO A 321 10.56 15.55 -6.54
CA PRO A 321 10.74 15.86 -5.13
C PRO A 321 11.32 17.26 -4.98
N VAL A 322 10.79 18.04 -4.03
CA VAL A 322 11.28 19.40 -3.72
C VAL A 322 11.44 19.52 -2.21
N LEU A 323 12.60 20.01 -1.79
CA LEU A 323 12.88 20.24 -0.39
C LEU A 323 12.10 21.46 0.15
N GLN A 324 11.67 21.36 1.39
CA GLN A 324 11.23 22.47 2.25
C GLN A 324 12.35 22.74 3.26
N PRO A 325 13.22 23.72 3.01
CA PRO A 325 14.46 23.90 3.79
C PRO A 325 14.20 24.09 5.29
N ASP A 326 13.13 24.80 5.63
CA ASP A 326 12.75 25.11 7.02
C ASP A 326 12.44 23.86 7.86
N LYS A 327 12.09 22.74 7.20
CA LYS A 327 11.81 21.44 7.85
C LYS A 327 13.01 20.50 7.84
N CYS A 328 14.09 20.86 7.12
CA CYS A 328 15.21 19.94 6.91
C CYS A 328 16.22 20.01 8.06
N VAL A 329 16.37 18.90 8.78
CA VAL A 329 17.38 18.74 9.85
C VAL A 329 18.70 18.14 9.33
N ARG A 330 18.88 18.02 8.03
CA ARG A 330 20.12 17.54 7.38
C ARG A 330 20.56 16.13 7.82
N CYS A 331 19.60 15.27 8.17
CA CYS A 331 19.87 13.92 8.68
C CYS A 331 20.50 12.94 7.65
N GLY A 332 20.49 13.27 6.35
CA GLY A 332 21.11 12.47 5.30
C GLY A 332 20.26 11.30 4.76
N VAL A 333 19.16 10.93 5.39
CA VAL A 333 18.32 9.77 4.98
C VAL A 333 17.96 9.80 3.49
N CYS A 334 17.62 10.97 2.93
CA CYS A 334 17.29 11.11 1.51
C CYS A 334 18.48 10.84 0.58
N VAL A 335 19.71 11.10 1.05
CA VAL A 335 20.96 10.81 0.31
C VAL A 335 21.24 9.31 0.34
N GLU A 336 21.20 8.69 1.52
CA GLU A 336 21.46 7.26 1.73
C GLU A 336 20.46 6.34 1.04
N THR A 337 19.20 6.76 0.98
CA THR A 337 18.13 5.96 0.37
C THR A 337 17.94 6.18 -1.13
N CYS A 338 18.74 7.06 -1.75
CA CYS A 338 18.68 7.29 -3.19
C CYS A 338 19.19 6.04 -3.94
N PRO A 339 18.35 5.36 -4.74
CA PRO A 339 18.76 4.13 -5.40
C PRO A 339 19.59 4.34 -6.67
N VAL A 340 19.74 5.60 -7.10
CA VAL A 340 20.51 5.94 -8.31
C VAL A 340 22.00 5.83 -8.01
N GLU A 341 22.73 5.15 -8.86
CA GLU A 341 24.19 5.01 -8.76
C GLU A 341 24.85 6.40 -8.75
N GLY A 342 25.74 6.62 -7.80
CA GLY A 342 26.36 7.93 -7.57
C GLY A 342 25.39 8.99 -7.00
N GLY A 343 24.16 8.60 -6.65
CA GLY A 343 23.16 9.48 -6.01
C GLY A 343 22.61 10.58 -6.93
N ALA A 344 21.29 10.75 -6.94
CA ALA A 344 20.62 11.90 -7.55
C ALA A 344 20.30 12.99 -6.52
N VAL A 345 20.57 12.76 -5.25
CA VAL A 345 20.47 13.72 -4.15
C VAL A 345 21.74 13.64 -3.31
N THR A 346 22.38 14.77 -3.06
CA THR A 346 23.69 14.83 -2.41
C THR A 346 23.82 16.07 -1.53
N PHE A 347 24.80 16.07 -0.64
CA PHE A 347 25.27 17.26 0.09
C PHE A 347 26.40 17.96 -0.71
N ALA A 348 26.05 18.54 -1.87
CA ALA A 348 27.04 19.13 -2.78
C ALA A 348 27.91 20.22 -2.14
N ASN A 349 27.38 20.94 -1.14
CA ASN A 349 28.07 22.02 -0.42
C ASN A 349 28.46 21.59 1.01
N GLY A 350 28.58 20.30 1.29
CA GLY A 350 28.87 19.77 2.64
C GLY A 350 27.63 19.57 3.50
N LYS A 351 27.78 18.81 4.60
CA LYS A 351 26.67 18.41 5.49
C LYS A 351 26.04 19.55 6.29
N ASP A 352 26.72 20.70 6.34
CA ASP A 352 26.20 21.93 6.97
C ASP A 352 25.14 22.63 6.13
N HIS A 353 25.01 22.23 4.87
CA HIS A 353 23.99 22.72 3.94
C HIS A 353 22.89 21.67 3.71
N VAL A 354 21.75 22.13 3.20
CA VAL A 354 20.67 21.23 2.83
C VAL A 354 21.04 20.40 1.59
N PRO A 355 20.52 19.16 1.45
CA PRO A 355 20.79 18.34 0.27
C PRO A 355 20.16 18.95 -0.99
N VAL A 356 20.79 18.73 -2.13
CA VAL A 356 20.38 19.20 -3.46
C VAL A 356 20.12 18.02 -4.41
N TRP A 357 19.22 18.22 -5.39
CA TRP A 357 18.82 17.19 -6.36
C TRP A 357 19.40 17.49 -7.75
N ASP A 358 20.10 16.53 -8.32
CA ASP A 358 20.36 16.49 -9.76
C ASP A 358 19.14 15.86 -10.47
N TYR A 359 18.26 16.70 -10.99
CA TYR A 359 17.04 16.23 -11.66
C TYR A 359 17.28 15.54 -13.02
N LYS A 360 18.49 15.64 -13.58
CA LYS A 360 18.87 14.87 -14.79
C LYS A 360 19.12 13.41 -14.44
N LYS A 361 19.71 13.12 -13.29
CA LYS A 361 19.92 11.76 -12.78
C LYS A 361 18.68 11.19 -12.08
N CYS A 362 17.80 12.03 -11.54
CA CYS A 362 16.68 11.63 -10.69
C CYS A 362 15.63 10.83 -11.47
N ILE A 363 15.45 9.54 -11.14
CA ILE A 363 14.43 8.65 -11.72
C ILE A 363 13.02 8.88 -11.19
N ARG A 364 12.82 9.84 -10.28
CA ARG A 364 11.52 10.23 -9.70
C ARG A 364 10.77 9.07 -9.02
N CYS A 365 11.51 8.21 -8.35
CA CYS A 365 10.96 7.12 -7.52
C CYS A 365 10.31 7.62 -6.23
N PHE A 366 10.69 8.82 -5.77
CA PHE A 366 10.24 9.46 -4.52
C PHE A 366 10.64 8.74 -3.23
N CYS A 367 11.57 7.78 -3.26
CA CYS A 367 12.09 7.15 -2.04
C CYS A 367 12.58 8.17 -1.00
N CYS A 368 13.25 9.24 -1.46
CA CYS A 368 13.70 10.33 -0.59
C CYS A 368 12.52 11.06 0.12
N GLN A 369 11.37 11.20 -0.55
CA GLN A 369 10.16 11.80 0.02
C GLN A 369 9.48 10.83 0.99
N GLU A 370 9.37 9.56 0.60
CA GLU A 370 8.73 8.51 1.37
C GLU A 370 9.43 8.27 2.71
N LEU A 371 10.77 8.31 2.72
CA LEU A 371 11.58 7.98 3.88
C LEU A 371 12.03 9.20 4.70
N CYS A 372 11.70 10.42 4.29
CA CYS A 372 12.07 11.63 5.05
C CYS A 372 11.35 11.66 6.43
N PRO A 373 12.10 11.57 7.57
CA PRO A 373 11.47 11.53 8.89
C PRO A 373 10.82 12.87 9.26
N GLN A 374 11.32 13.98 8.71
CA GLN A 374 10.85 15.34 9.01
C GLN A 374 9.75 15.83 8.05
N ARG A 375 9.28 14.98 7.11
CA ARG A 375 8.32 15.39 6.07
C ARG A 375 8.80 16.62 5.27
N ALA A 376 10.12 16.82 5.18
CA ALA A 376 10.74 17.98 4.56
C ALA A 376 10.76 17.94 3.03
N ILE A 377 10.28 16.85 2.41
CA ILE A 377 10.27 16.69 0.95
C ILE A 377 8.85 16.58 0.48
N ALA A 378 8.44 17.53 -0.38
CA ALA A 378 7.14 17.54 -1.04
C ALA A 378 7.25 17.09 -2.49
N VAL A 379 6.14 16.69 -3.09
CA VAL A 379 6.04 16.38 -4.52
C VAL A 379 5.48 17.60 -5.24
N ARG A 380 6.35 18.31 -6.00
CA ARG A 380 5.90 19.36 -6.90
C ARG A 380 5.37 18.72 -8.18
N ARG A 381 4.12 19.00 -8.52
CA ARG A 381 3.48 18.55 -9.75
C ARG A 381 3.47 19.67 -10.79
N PRO A 382 3.64 19.38 -12.08
CA PRO A 382 3.50 20.38 -13.13
C PRO A 382 2.07 20.95 -13.14
N PHE A 383 1.94 22.20 -13.54
CA PHE A 383 0.68 22.90 -13.75
C PHE A 383 -0.20 23.19 -12.52
N GLY A 384 0.37 23.27 -11.34
CA GLY A 384 -0.35 23.78 -10.16
C GLY A 384 -1.61 23.00 -9.75
N LEU A 385 -1.89 21.84 -10.35
CA LEU A 385 -3.03 20.96 -10.06
C LEU A 385 -2.78 20.19 -8.76
N GLY A 386 -2.82 20.90 -7.66
CA GLY A 386 -2.55 20.36 -6.32
C GLY A 386 -2.57 21.45 -5.26
N LYS A 387 -2.97 22.68 -5.62
CA LYS A 387 -3.37 23.69 -4.64
C LYS A 387 -4.89 23.65 -4.57
N LYS A 388 -5.42 22.80 -3.73
CA LYS A 388 -6.57 22.97 -2.83
C LYS A 388 -6.64 21.74 -1.96
#